data_106771d7c395cd936b4723a27f5e23b0
#
_entry.id   106771d7c395cd936b4723a27f5e23b0
#
_cell.length_a   1.000
_cell.length_b   1.000
_cell.length_c   1.000
_cell.angle_alpha   90.00
_cell.angle_beta   90.00
_cell.angle_gamma   90.00
#
_symmetry.space_group_name_H-M   'P 1'
#
loop_
_entity.id
_entity.type
_entity.pdbx_description
1 polymer ?
#
loop_
_entity_poly.entity_id
_entity_poly.type
_entity_poly.pdbx_seq_one_letter_code
_entity_poly.pdbx_strand_id
1 'polypeptide(L)'
;MKKLWYIILSLILALILHDITDAYSPVIATDNTTTAEQAIEFLKDRNATKSMLDCVPFIYDYCEEVGIDATIVIGISSLETGYGKSNLFIRNNNPGGMKARRGWMKFDTLEDGYRTMINKIAVMAGVRESKSFYYNTCYYVRDLGNIYWVENGCDRGYYNNLISQMNKIASYEVINEESKKEIIVEKEERKLTPKEYIMSFKSKKGNGMKLIDDILRRDDNENN
;
A
#
# COMPACT_ATOMS: atom_id res chain seq x y z
N MET A 1 9.66 -42.05 24.04
CA MET A 1 9.88 -40.74 24.70
C MET A 1 10.46 -39.70 23.74
N LYS A 2 11.53 -39.99 22.96
CA LYS A 2 12.13 -38.99 22.03
C LYS A 2 11.15 -38.42 20.99
N LYS A 3 10.27 -39.24 20.39
CA LYS A 3 9.28 -38.78 19.39
C LYS A 3 8.26 -37.78 19.98
N LEU A 4 7.81 -38.01 21.21
CA LEU A 4 6.89 -37.12 21.89
C LEU A 4 7.51 -35.75 22.17
N TRP A 5 8.79 -35.76 22.51
CA TRP A 5 9.55 -34.51 22.78
C TRP A 5 9.69 -33.65 21.51
N TYR A 6 9.94 -34.24 20.34
CA TYR A 6 9.98 -33.51 19.07
C TYR A 6 8.63 -32.90 18.68
N ILE A 7 7.53 -33.61 18.97
CA ILE A 7 6.17 -33.08 18.72
C ILE A 7 5.90 -31.88 19.62
N ILE A 8 6.25 -31.98 20.90
CA ILE A 8 6.08 -30.87 21.86
C ILE A 8 6.95 -29.67 21.45
N LEU A 9 8.19 -29.91 21.08
CA LEU A 9 9.10 -28.86 20.64
C LEU A 9 8.61 -28.16 19.35
N SER A 10 8.10 -28.91 18.39
CA SER A 10 7.55 -28.36 17.15
C SER A 10 6.27 -27.55 17.40
N LEU A 11 5.41 -27.96 18.34
CA LEU A 11 4.23 -27.19 18.75
C LEU A 11 4.60 -25.89 19.48
N ILE A 12 5.59 -25.95 20.37
CA ILE A 12 6.09 -24.75 21.06
C ILE A 12 6.71 -23.78 20.04
N LEU A 13 7.52 -24.29 19.11
CA LEU A 13 8.12 -23.46 18.06
C LEU A 13 7.06 -22.85 17.13
N ALA A 14 6.01 -23.62 16.78
CA ALA A 14 4.89 -23.12 15.99
C ALA A 14 4.10 -22.03 16.72
N LEU A 15 3.89 -22.19 18.05
CA LEU A 15 3.24 -21.17 18.88
C LEU A 15 4.11 -19.89 18.97
N ILE A 16 5.42 -20.04 19.20
CA ILE A 16 6.34 -18.89 19.25
C ILE A 16 6.39 -18.18 17.89
N LEU A 17 6.46 -18.91 16.78
CA LEU A 17 6.42 -18.33 15.44
C LEU A 17 5.08 -17.64 15.14
N HIS A 18 3.97 -18.22 15.61
CA HIS A 18 2.64 -17.62 15.48
C HIS A 18 2.55 -16.30 16.27
N ASP A 19 3.03 -16.26 17.52
CA ASP A 19 3.06 -15.05 18.33
C ASP A 19 3.97 -13.96 17.73
N ILE A 20 5.12 -14.35 17.13
CA ILE A 20 6.01 -13.40 16.46
C ILE A 20 5.36 -12.81 15.20
N THR A 21 4.62 -13.60 14.43
CA THR A 21 3.92 -13.10 13.23
C THR A 21 2.72 -12.22 13.57
N ASP A 22 2.01 -12.52 14.66
CA ASP A 22 0.93 -11.66 15.17
C ASP A 22 1.46 -10.38 15.87
N ALA A 23 2.69 -10.41 16.40
CA ALA A 23 3.31 -9.25 17.07
C ALA A 23 3.82 -8.19 16.08
N TYR A 24 4.05 -8.53 14.80
CA TYR A 24 4.62 -7.60 13.83
C TYR A 24 3.53 -6.99 12.92
N SER A 25 2.71 -6.12 13.50
CA SER A 25 1.82 -5.28 12.72
C SER A 25 2.42 -3.87 12.60
N PRO A 26 2.42 -3.27 11.39
CA PRO A 26 2.91 -1.90 11.22
C PRO A 26 2.18 -0.91 12.14
N VAL A 27 2.92 0.08 12.63
CA VAL A 27 2.38 1.22 13.40
C VAL A 27 1.69 2.17 12.43
N ILE A 28 0.56 2.78 12.85
CA ILE A 28 -0.18 3.72 12.00
C ILE A 28 0.47 5.11 12.04
N ALA A 29 0.83 5.57 13.25
CA ALA A 29 1.42 6.87 13.50
C ALA A 29 2.94 6.79 13.24
N THR A 30 3.34 7.00 12.01
CA THR A 30 4.74 6.96 11.57
C THR A 30 4.90 7.76 10.27
N ASP A 31 6.15 8.04 9.91
CA ASP A 31 6.49 8.58 8.59
C ASP A 31 6.07 7.62 7.47
N ASN A 32 5.97 8.14 6.25
CA ASN A 32 5.62 7.34 5.09
C ASN A 32 6.65 6.22 4.86
N THR A 33 6.18 4.97 4.85
CA THR A 33 7.04 3.79 4.62
C THR A 33 7.36 3.55 3.15
N THR A 34 6.65 4.24 2.26
CA THR A 34 6.82 4.20 0.80
C THR A 34 6.79 5.60 0.21
N THR A 35 7.10 5.74 -1.09
CA THR A 35 7.01 7.01 -1.79
C THR A 35 5.73 7.11 -2.63
N ALA A 36 5.35 8.34 -3.01
CA ALA A 36 4.21 8.60 -3.88
C ALA A 36 4.37 7.90 -5.24
N GLU A 37 5.59 7.86 -5.78
CA GLU A 37 5.93 7.19 -7.04
C GLU A 37 5.70 5.69 -6.95
N GLN A 38 6.11 5.02 -5.85
CA GLN A 38 5.85 3.60 -5.63
C GLN A 38 4.35 3.31 -5.62
N ALA A 39 3.57 4.17 -4.94
CA ALA A 39 2.12 4.04 -4.91
C ALA A 39 1.48 4.28 -6.29
N ILE A 40 1.97 5.25 -7.07
CA ILE A 40 1.51 5.51 -8.43
C ILE A 40 1.75 4.30 -9.33
N GLU A 41 2.96 3.74 -9.33
CA GLU A 41 3.29 2.57 -10.15
C GLU A 41 2.46 1.34 -9.74
N PHE A 42 2.31 1.10 -8.45
CA PHE A 42 1.41 0.06 -7.95
C PHE A 42 -0.03 0.24 -8.46
N LEU A 43 -0.57 1.47 -8.38
CA LEU A 43 -1.94 1.77 -8.78
C LEU A 43 -2.13 1.66 -10.30
N LYS A 44 -1.15 2.09 -11.11
CA LYS A 44 -1.14 1.90 -12.57
C LYS A 44 -1.24 0.43 -12.94
N ASP A 45 -0.46 -0.42 -12.29
CA ASP A 45 -0.44 -1.87 -12.51
C ASP A 45 -1.80 -2.53 -12.20
N ARG A 46 -2.59 -1.92 -11.31
CA ARG A 46 -3.95 -2.35 -10.94
C ARG A 46 -5.04 -1.70 -11.79
N ASN A 47 -4.66 -0.92 -12.81
CA ASN A 47 -5.59 -0.15 -13.62
C ASN A 47 -6.50 0.72 -12.75
N ALA A 48 -5.94 1.41 -11.76
CA ALA A 48 -6.66 2.37 -10.93
C ALA A 48 -7.21 3.52 -11.80
N THR A 49 -8.28 4.15 -11.33
CA THR A 49 -8.84 5.30 -12.05
C THR A 49 -7.86 6.47 -12.03
N LYS A 50 -7.91 7.28 -13.08
CA LYS A 50 -7.10 8.49 -13.17
C LYS A 50 -7.29 9.40 -11.95
N SER A 51 -8.52 9.59 -11.48
CA SER A 51 -8.83 10.41 -10.31
C SER A 51 -8.19 9.88 -9.03
N MET A 52 -8.05 8.55 -8.86
CA MET A 52 -7.32 7.98 -7.75
C MET A 52 -5.81 8.26 -7.86
N LEU A 53 -5.24 8.10 -9.05
CA LEU A 53 -3.83 8.40 -9.32
C LEU A 53 -3.51 9.88 -9.08
N ASP A 54 -4.37 10.78 -9.55
CA ASP A 54 -4.19 12.23 -9.41
C ASP A 54 -4.20 12.69 -7.94
N CYS A 55 -4.86 11.93 -7.04
CA CYS A 55 -4.88 12.24 -5.60
C CYS A 55 -3.65 11.73 -4.82
N VAL A 56 -2.80 10.87 -5.39
CA VAL A 56 -1.67 10.28 -4.65
C VAL A 56 -0.73 11.33 -4.05
N PRO A 57 -0.27 12.37 -4.78
CA PRO A 57 0.59 13.40 -4.19
C PRO A 57 -0.07 14.06 -2.97
N PHE A 58 -1.32 14.50 -3.11
CA PHE A 58 -2.08 15.08 -1.99
C PHE A 58 -2.17 14.14 -0.78
N ILE A 59 -2.37 12.83 -0.99
CA ILE A 59 -2.46 11.85 0.10
C ILE A 59 -1.13 11.79 0.85
N TYR A 60 0.00 11.73 0.14
CA TYR A 60 1.32 11.65 0.76
C TYR A 60 1.67 12.92 1.53
N ASP A 61 1.47 14.09 0.91
CA ASP A 61 1.73 15.38 1.55
C ASP A 61 0.88 15.57 2.82
N TYR A 62 -0.41 15.23 2.74
CA TYR A 62 -1.31 15.42 3.88
C TYR A 62 -1.11 14.36 4.97
N CYS A 63 -0.72 13.15 4.63
CA CYS A 63 -0.35 12.12 5.60
C CYS A 63 0.93 12.49 6.35
N GLU A 64 1.94 13.05 5.66
CA GLU A 64 3.15 13.57 6.27
C GLU A 64 2.85 14.73 7.24
N GLU A 65 2.02 15.70 6.84
CA GLU A 65 1.55 16.79 7.70
C GLU A 65 0.88 16.27 8.98
N VAL A 66 0.09 15.21 8.85
CA VAL A 66 -0.71 14.65 9.95
C VAL A 66 0.09 13.66 10.80
N GLY A 67 1.14 13.05 10.28
CA GLY A 67 1.97 12.06 10.96
C GLY A 67 1.39 10.65 10.93
N ILE A 68 0.84 10.22 9.80
CA ILE A 68 0.41 8.82 9.58
C ILE A 68 0.95 8.31 8.24
N ASP A 69 1.12 6.98 8.12
CA ASP A 69 1.64 6.36 6.90
C ASP A 69 0.62 6.40 5.75
N ALA A 70 0.95 7.07 4.66
CA ALA A 70 0.14 7.16 3.45
C ALA A 70 -0.11 5.80 2.79
N THR A 71 0.81 4.84 2.96
CA THR A 71 0.68 3.49 2.42
C THR A 71 -0.58 2.79 2.93
N ILE A 72 -0.94 3.05 4.19
CA ILE A 72 -2.18 2.55 4.81
C ILE A 72 -3.40 3.13 4.10
N VAL A 73 -3.40 4.43 3.85
CA VAL A 73 -4.52 5.15 3.20
C VAL A 73 -4.73 4.64 1.78
N ILE A 74 -3.65 4.49 1.01
CA ILE A 74 -3.70 3.92 -0.34
C ILE A 74 -4.20 2.48 -0.32
N GLY A 75 -3.69 1.66 0.62
CA GLY A 75 -4.10 0.27 0.78
C GLY A 75 -5.59 0.12 1.09
N ILE A 76 -6.10 0.86 2.08
CA ILE A 76 -7.53 0.88 2.44
C ILE A 76 -8.38 1.34 1.26
N SER A 77 -8.04 2.50 0.65
CA SER A 77 -8.80 3.04 -0.47
C SER A 77 -8.84 2.06 -1.65
N SER A 78 -7.74 1.37 -1.93
CA SER A 78 -7.67 0.34 -2.98
C SER A 78 -8.63 -0.81 -2.71
N LEU A 79 -8.69 -1.30 -1.48
CA LEU A 79 -9.56 -2.40 -1.08
C LEU A 79 -11.04 -1.99 -1.09
N GLU A 80 -11.37 -0.83 -0.49
CA GLU A 80 -12.74 -0.34 -0.36
C GLU A 80 -13.38 0.03 -1.68
N THR A 81 -12.58 0.49 -2.62
CA THR A 81 -13.11 1.10 -3.84
C THR A 81 -12.81 0.29 -5.11
N GLY A 82 -12.09 -0.83 -4.97
CA GLY A 82 -11.60 -1.58 -6.12
C GLY A 82 -10.74 -0.70 -7.03
N TYR A 83 -9.76 -0.02 -6.44
CA TYR A 83 -8.86 0.91 -7.13
C TYR A 83 -9.58 2.12 -7.76
N GLY A 84 -10.53 2.69 -7.02
CA GLY A 84 -11.29 3.87 -7.44
C GLY A 84 -12.46 3.59 -8.39
N LYS A 85 -12.84 2.32 -8.59
CA LYS A 85 -13.89 1.93 -9.55
C LYS A 85 -15.29 1.82 -8.94
N SER A 86 -15.42 1.88 -7.60
CA SER A 86 -16.72 1.74 -6.95
C SER A 86 -17.62 2.96 -7.19
N ASN A 87 -18.95 2.73 -7.14
CA ASN A 87 -19.92 3.83 -7.23
C ASN A 87 -19.77 4.86 -6.12
N LEU A 88 -19.36 4.43 -4.91
CA LEU A 88 -19.11 5.34 -3.78
C LEU A 88 -17.94 6.27 -4.08
N PHE A 89 -16.86 5.74 -4.65
CA PHE A 89 -15.71 6.54 -5.05
C PHE A 89 -16.10 7.56 -6.14
N ILE A 90 -16.73 7.09 -7.22
CA ILE A 90 -17.00 7.90 -8.43
C ILE A 90 -18.09 8.96 -8.18
N ARG A 91 -19.18 8.61 -7.48
CA ARG A 91 -20.36 9.49 -7.36
C ARG A 91 -20.39 10.28 -6.06
N ASN A 92 -19.74 9.77 -5.02
CA ASN A 92 -19.77 10.36 -3.69
C ASN A 92 -18.40 10.92 -3.26
N ASN A 93 -17.35 10.80 -4.07
CA ASN A 93 -15.98 11.16 -3.69
C ASN A 93 -15.57 10.51 -2.35
N ASN A 94 -16.01 9.28 -2.11
CA ASN A 94 -15.84 8.57 -0.84
C ASN A 94 -14.80 7.45 -0.99
N PRO A 95 -13.51 7.72 -0.66
CA PRO A 95 -12.42 6.79 -0.92
C PRO A 95 -12.30 5.65 0.09
N GLY A 96 -12.97 5.72 1.22
CA GLY A 96 -12.87 4.75 2.32
C GLY A 96 -14.19 4.07 2.68
N GLY A 97 -15.22 4.10 1.82
CA GLY A 97 -16.51 3.50 2.16
C GLY A 97 -17.13 4.08 3.44
N MET A 98 -16.88 5.36 3.72
CA MET A 98 -17.27 6.00 4.97
C MET A 98 -18.79 6.19 5.08
N LYS A 99 -19.35 5.75 6.21
CA LYS A 99 -20.78 5.89 6.53
C LYS A 99 -21.04 7.18 7.33
N ALA A 100 -22.15 7.86 7.01
CA ALA A 100 -22.75 8.90 7.83
C ALA A 100 -23.80 8.27 8.76
N ARG A 101 -24.42 9.09 9.60
CA ARG A 101 -25.54 8.63 10.46
C ARG A 101 -26.69 8.00 9.65
N ARG A 102 -26.91 8.51 8.43
CA ARG A 102 -27.87 7.95 7.47
C ARG A 102 -27.21 7.82 6.12
N GLY A 103 -26.97 6.60 5.64
CA GLY A 103 -26.38 6.32 4.34
C GLY A 103 -24.86 6.53 4.29
N TRP A 104 -24.35 6.79 3.10
CA TRP A 104 -22.94 6.99 2.81
C TRP A 104 -22.56 8.46 2.82
N MET A 105 -21.36 8.78 3.29
CA MET A 105 -20.82 10.15 3.18
C MET A 105 -20.64 10.52 1.71
N LYS A 106 -20.88 11.80 1.41
CA LYS A 106 -20.65 12.39 0.11
C LYS A 106 -19.83 13.65 0.31
N PHE A 107 -18.82 13.84 -0.52
CA PHE A 107 -17.89 14.95 -0.46
C PHE A 107 -17.96 15.77 -1.76
N ASP A 108 -17.62 17.05 -1.67
CA ASP A 108 -17.62 17.95 -2.82
C ASP A 108 -16.47 17.60 -3.77
N THR A 109 -15.29 17.26 -3.22
CA THR A 109 -14.13 16.82 -3.96
C THR A 109 -13.61 15.47 -3.43
N LEU A 110 -12.84 14.78 -4.24
CA LEU A 110 -12.19 13.54 -3.83
C LEU A 110 -11.10 13.80 -2.76
N GLU A 111 -10.43 14.95 -2.85
CA GLU A 111 -9.46 15.38 -1.83
C GLU A 111 -10.13 15.59 -0.46
N ASP A 112 -11.34 16.17 -0.41
CA ASP A 112 -12.11 16.29 0.85
C ASP A 112 -12.46 14.94 1.43
N GLY A 113 -12.78 13.97 0.57
CA GLY A 113 -12.98 12.59 0.96
C GLY A 113 -11.74 11.98 1.58
N TYR A 114 -10.58 12.11 0.94
CA TYR A 114 -9.30 11.63 1.47
C TYR A 114 -8.90 12.37 2.74
N ARG A 115 -9.01 13.69 2.79
CA ARG A 115 -8.76 14.49 4.00
C ARG A 115 -9.58 14.01 5.19
N THR A 116 -10.85 13.73 4.96
CA THR A 116 -11.73 13.19 6.01
C THR A 116 -11.32 11.79 6.44
N MET A 117 -10.94 10.92 5.51
CA MET A 117 -10.47 9.57 5.79
C MET A 117 -9.17 9.58 6.61
N ILE A 118 -8.18 10.37 6.18
CA ILE A 118 -6.90 10.53 6.85
C ILE A 118 -7.11 11.05 8.29
N ASN A 119 -7.92 12.09 8.46
CA ASN A 119 -8.22 12.64 9.78
C ASN A 119 -8.92 11.62 10.71
N LYS A 120 -9.79 10.77 10.19
CA LYS A 120 -10.40 9.70 10.99
C LYS A 120 -9.37 8.67 11.44
N ILE A 121 -8.46 8.25 10.56
CA ILE A 121 -7.36 7.34 10.89
C ILE A 121 -6.46 7.98 11.95
N ALA A 122 -6.09 9.27 11.79
CA ALA A 122 -5.28 10.01 12.75
C ALA A 122 -5.94 10.14 14.13
N VAL A 123 -7.26 10.34 14.18
CA VAL A 123 -8.00 10.31 15.46
C VAL A 123 -7.97 8.93 16.09
N MET A 124 -8.16 7.88 15.32
CA MET A 124 -8.08 6.49 15.81
C MET A 124 -6.68 6.15 16.31
N ALA A 125 -5.65 6.63 15.63
CA ALA A 125 -4.25 6.44 16.03
C ALA A 125 -3.79 7.33 17.20
N GLY A 126 -4.64 8.24 17.68
CA GLY A 126 -4.31 9.16 18.78
C GLY A 126 -3.38 10.32 18.38
N VAL A 127 -3.08 10.48 17.09
CA VAL A 127 -2.23 11.57 16.56
C VAL A 127 -2.98 12.90 16.55
N ARG A 128 -4.29 12.85 16.31
CA ARG A 128 -5.16 14.02 16.31
C ARG A 128 -6.17 13.94 17.45
N GLU A 129 -6.14 14.91 18.36
CA GLU A 129 -7.08 14.96 19.48
C GLU A 129 -8.55 15.05 19.01
N SER A 130 -9.43 14.31 19.68
CA SER A 130 -10.86 14.32 19.41
C SER A 130 -11.64 13.84 20.62
N LYS A 131 -12.90 14.29 20.73
CA LYS A 131 -13.89 13.74 21.68
C LYS A 131 -14.58 12.49 21.14
N SER A 132 -14.12 11.94 20.02
CA SER A 132 -14.66 10.71 19.43
C SER A 132 -14.44 9.52 20.36
N PHE A 133 -15.42 8.62 20.40
CA PHE A 133 -15.27 7.31 21.06
C PHE A 133 -14.08 6.50 20.50
N TYR A 134 -13.72 6.73 19.24
CA TYR A 134 -12.61 6.04 18.56
C TYR A 134 -11.25 6.71 18.72
N TYR A 135 -11.15 7.79 19.55
CA TYR A 135 -9.87 8.45 19.79
C TYR A 135 -8.88 7.49 20.46
N ASN A 136 -7.67 7.40 19.89
CA ASN A 136 -6.56 6.58 20.40
C ASN A 136 -6.92 5.11 20.64
N THR A 137 -7.70 4.53 19.73
CA THR A 137 -8.14 3.11 19.82
C THR A 137 -7.33 2.18 18.93
N CYS A 138 -6.56 2.72 17.98
CA CYS A 138 -5.77 1.96 17.01
C CYS A 138 -4.31 2.40 17.05
N TYR A 139 -3.44 1.55 17.51
CA TYR A 139 -1.99 1.78 17.47
C TYR A 139 -1.35 1.10 16.26
N TYR A 140 -1.78 -0.11 15.96
CA TYR A 140 -1.31 -0.92 14.85
C TYR A 140 -2.34 -1.01 13.73
N VAL A 141 -1.87 -1.28 12.51
CA VAL A 141 -2.74 -1.50 11.33
C VAL A 141 -3.79 -2.58 11.58
N ARG A 142 -3.45 -3.63 12.35
CA ARG A 142 -4.42 -4.69 12.73
C ARG A 142 -5.62 -4.16 13.52
N ASP A 143 -5.44 -3.09 14.27
CA ASP A 143 -6.50 -2.52 15.11
C ASP A 143 -7.56 -1.82 14.25
N LEU A 144 -7.19 -1.31 13.07
CA LEU A 144 -8.13 -0.73 12.11
C LEU A 144 -9.18 -1.74 11.64
N GLY A 145 -8.81 -3.02 11.53
CA GLY A 145 -9.73 -4.09 11.17
C GLY A 145 -10.90 -4.23 12.15
N ASN A 146 -10.67 -3.95 13.43
CA ASN A 146 -11.69 -4.00 14.48
C ASN A 146 -12.72 -2.85 14.40
N ILE A 147 -12.38 -1.75 13.74
CA ILE A 147 -13.20 -0.54 13.68
C ILE A 147 -13.91 -0.38 12.33
N TYR A 148 -13.21 -0.67 11.24
CA TYR A 148 -13.77 -0.55 9.90
C TYR A 148 -14.79 -1.64 9.54
N TRP A 149 -14.72 -2.83 10.20
CA TRP A 149 -15.54 -4.02 9.85
C TRP A 149 -16.22 -4.68 11.03
N VAL A 150 -16.90 -3.90 11.85
CA VAL A 150 -17.51 -4.36 13.12
C VAL A 150 -18.80 -5.20 12.93
N GLU A 151 -19.23 -5.51 11.73
CA GLU A 151 -20.46 -6.32 11.59
C GLU A 151 -20.30 -7.78 12.04
N ASN A 152 -19.05 -8.34 12.06
CA ASN A 152 -18.81 -9.75 12.43
C ASN A 152 -17.49 -10.05 13.18
N GLY A 153 -16.90 -9.09 13.87
CA GLY A 153 -15.61 -9.27 14.54
C GLY A 153 -14.41 -9.00 13.65
N CYS A 154 -13.19 -9.10 14.20
CA CYS A 154 -11.95 -8.84 13.49
C CYS A 154 -11.83 -9.74 12.25
N ASP A 155 -11.97 -9.19 11.06
CA ASP A 155 -11.76 -9.93 9.82
C ASP A 155 -10.25 -10.03 9.54
N ARG A 156 -9.66 -11.15 9.96
CA ARG A 156 -8.27 -11.49 9.62
C ARG A 156 -8.00 -11.44 8.11
N GLY A 157 -8.99 -11.74 7.29
CA GLY A 157 -8.89 -11.66 5.83
C GLY A 157 -8.65 -10.24 5.35
N TYR A 158 -9.35 -9.27 5.94
CA TYR A 158 -9.16 -7.87 5.60
C TYR A 158 -7.77 -7.36 6.00
N TYR A 159 -7.35 -7.63 7.24
CA TYR A 159 -6.01 -7.28 7.70
C TYR A 159 -4.93 -7.84 6.78
N ASN A 160 -5.00 -9.13 6.46
CA ASN A 160 -4.05 -9.78 5.58
C ASN A 160 -4.05 -9.16 4.17
N ASN A 161 -5.21 -8.79 3.65
CA ASN A 161 -5.34 -8.11 2.38
C ASN A 161 -4.70 -6.71 2.42
N LEU A 162 -4.93 -5.94 3.50
CA LEU A 162 -4.33 -4.61 3.68
C LEU A 162 -2.80 -4.70 3.74
N ILE A 163 -2.25 -5.58 4.59
CA ILE A 163 -0.80 -5.82 4.66
C ILE A 163 -0.25 -6.28 3.31
N SER A 164 -0.97 -7.13 2.59
CA SER A 164 -0.58 -7.54 1.24
C SER A 164 -0.53 -6.35 0.26
N GLN A 165 -1.47 -5.39 0.34
CA GLN A 165 -1.40 -4.18 -0.48
C GLN A 165 -0.21 -3.32 -0.10
N MET A 166 0.01 -3.06 1.19
CA MET A 166 1.13 -2.28 1.69
C MET A 166 2.47 -2.86 1.25
N ASN A 167 2.67 -4.17 1.42
CA ASN A 167 3.90 -4.86 0.98
C ASN A 167 4.09 -4.80 -0.53
N LYS A 168 3.01 -4.86 -1.31
CA LYS A 168 3.09 -4.70 -2.77
C LYS A 168 3.51 -3.29 -3.15
N ILE A 169 2.97 -2.25 -2.54
CA ILE A 169 3.40 -0.86 -2.77
C ILE A 169 4.89 -0.73 -2.46
N ALA A 170 5.34 -1.22 -1.31
CA ALA A 170 6.74 -1.17 -0.91
C ALA A 170 7.70 -1.95 -1.83
N SER A 171 7.18 -2.93 -2.58
CA SER A 171 8.00 -3.73 -3.51
C SER A 171 8.25 -3.07 -4.86
N TYR A 172 7.60 -1.93 -5.16
CA TYR A 172 7.83 -1.21 -6.41
C TYR A 172 9.13 -0.40 -6.31
N GLU A 173 10.05 -0.70 -7.21
CA GLU A 173 11.27 0.10 -7.38
C GLU A 173 10.97 1.31 -8.24
N VAL A 174 11.25 2.51 -7.73
CA VAL A 174 11.18 3.74 -8.53
C VAL A 174 12.51 3.95 -9.22
N ILE A 175 12.51 3.81 -10.52
CA ILE A 175 13.69 4.16 -11.33
C ILE A 175 13.64 5.67 -11.56
N ASN A 176 14.41 6.42 -10.78
CA ASN A 176 14.57 7.85 -11.00
C ASN A 176 15.39 8.13 -12.27
N GLU A 177 15.38 9.38 -12.75
CA GLU A 177 16.11 9.77 -13.96
C GLU A 177 17.63 9.53 -13.87
N GLU A 178 18.18 9.56 -12.67
CA GLU A 178 19.59 9.30 -12.40
C GLU A 178 19.90 7.80 -12.55
N SER A 179 19.05 6.94 -11.98
CA SER A 179 19.13 5.49 -12.16
C SER A 179 18.92 5.08 -13.63
N LYS A 180 18.04 5.77 -14.38
CA LYS A 180 17.87 5.55 -15.82
C LYS A 180 19.14 5.88 -16.59
N LYS A 181 19.82 7.00 -16.25
CA LYS A 181 21.09 7.38 -16.88
C LYS A 181 22.20 6.37 -16.58
N GLU A 182 22.32 5.91 -15.33
CA GLU A 182 23.28 4.89 -14.94
C GLU A 182 23.04 3.57 -15.70
N ILE A 183 21.77 3.15 -15.83
CA ILE A 183 21.39 1.96 -16.61
C ILE A 183 21.78 2.09 -18.07
N ILE A 184 21.57 3.27 -18.68
CA ILE A 184 21.92 3.54 -20.08
C ILE A 184 23.45 3.51 -20.27
N VAL A 185 24.21 4.18 -19.39
CA VAL A 185 25.67 4.20 -19.43
C VAL A 185 26.25 2.80 -19.26
N GLU A 186 25.78 2.03 -18.28
CA GLU A 186 26.22 0.64 -18.07
C GLU A 186 25.92 -0.27 -19.27
N LYS A 187 24.79 -0.03 -19.96
CA LYS A 187 24.41 -0.74 -21.19
C LYS A 187 25.36 -0.41 -22.35
N GLU A 188 25.74 0.85 -22.51
CA GLU A 188 26.67 1.30 -23.55
C GLU A 188 28.09 0.77 -23.29
N GLU A 189 28.56 0.83 -22.05
CA GLU A 189 29.89 0.35 -21.65
C GLU A 189 30.09 -1.16 -21.86
N ARG A 190 29.04 -1.94 -21.61
CA ARG A 190 29.08 -3.41 -21.74
C ARG A 190 28.84 -3.92 -23.15
N LYS A 191 28.46 -3.08 -24.10
CA LYS A 191 28.06 -3.48 -25.47
C LYS A 191 27.05 -4.65 -25.49
N LEU A 192 26.24 -4.77 -24.44
CA LEU A 192 25.19 -5.78 -24.35
C LEU A 192 23.99 -5.33 -25.17
N THR A 193 23.37 -6.27 -25.87
CA THR A 193 22.07 -5.99 -26.46
C THR A 193 21.03 -5.74 -25.34
N PRO A 194 19.96 -4.96 -25.60
CA PRO A 194 18.89 -4.73 -24.63
C PRO A 194 18.39 -6.01 -23.96
N LYS A 195 18.31 -7.08 -24.75
CA LYS A 195 17.83 -8.40 -24.31
C LYS A 195 18.81 -9.10 -23.35
N GLU A 196 20.09 -9.03 -23.62
CA GLU A 196 21.15 -9.63 -22.78
C GLU A 196 21.30 -8.86 -21.47
N TYR A 197 21.17 -7.55 -21.51
CA TYR A 197 21.21 -6.70 -20.32
C TYR A 197 20.07 -7.00 -19.37
N ILE A 198 18.82 -7.11 -19.86
CA ILE A 198 17.66 -7.51 -19.07
C ILE A 198 17.84 -8.91 -18.46
N MET A 199 18.37 -9.85 -19.24
CA MET A 199 18.62 -11.19 -18.73
C MET A 199 19.64 -11.21 -17.60
N SER A 200 20.65 -10.32 -17.64
CA SER A 200 21.63 -10.19 -16.56
C SER A 200 21.02 -9.64 -15.26
N PHE A 201 20.06 -8.72 -15.37
CA PHE A 201 19.30 -8.21 -14.22
C PHE A 201 18.32 -9.28 -13.67
N LYS A 202 17.66 -10.02 -14.55
CA LYS A 202 16.75 -11.13 -14.15
C LYS A 202 17.45 -12.17 -13.30
N SER A 203 18.74 -12.39 -13.52
CA SER A 203 19.51 -13.36 -12.73
C SER A 203 19.91 -12.83 -11.35
N LYS A 204 19.95 -11.51 -11.14
CA LYS A 204 20.45 -10.88 -9.91
C LYS A 204 19.37 -10.43 -8.92
N LYS A 205 18.15 -10.13 -9.38
CA LYS A 205 17.06 -9.61 -8.54
C LYS A 205 15.70 -10.19 -9.00
N GLY A 206 15.05 -10.93 -8.13
CA GLY A 206 13.68 -11.40 -8.38
C GLY A 206 12.68 -10.24 -8.31
N ASN A 207 11.77 -10.15 -9.25
CA ASN A 207 10.49 -9.43 -9.27
C ASN A 207 10.37 -7.93 -9.56
N GLY A 208 11.43 -7.12 -9.71
CA GLY A 208 11.29 -5.69 -10.08
C GLY A 208 11.06 -5.38 -11.57
N MET A 209 10.54 -6.32 -12.38
CA MET A 209 10.84 -6.38 -13.80
C MET A 209 9.81 -5.91 -14.80
N LYS A 210 8.60 -5.57 -14.42
CA LYS A 210 7.57 -5.14 -15.37
C LYS A 210 7.88 -3.76 -15.99
N LEU A 211 8.46 -2.87 -15.21
CA LEU A 211 8.79 -1.52 -15.65
C LEU A 211 9.91 -1.50 -16.70
N ILE A 212 10.87 -2.40 -16.58
CA ILE A 212 11.98 -2.53 -17.56
C ILE A 212 11.45 -3.04 -18.90
N ASP A 213 10.55 -4.02 -18.88
CA ASP A 213 9.92 -4.54 -20.10
C ASP A 213 9.08 -3.46 -20.84
N ASP A 214 8.43 -2.54 -20.10
CA ASP A 214 7.66 -1.44 -20.69
C ASP A 214 8.54 -0.33 -21.29
N ILE A 215 9.68 -0.04 -20.66
CA ILE A 215 10.66 0.93 -21.21
C ILE A 215 11.22 0.41 -22.53
N LEU A 216 11.56 -0.86 -22.60
CA LEU A 216 12.17 -1.44 -23.81
C LEU A 216 11.17 -1.61 -24.97
N ARG A 217 9.91 -1.84 -24.70
CA ARG A 217 8.85 -1.86 -25.74
C ARG A 217 8.61 -0.50 -26.37
N ARG A 218 8.89 0.60 -25.66
CA ARG A 218 8.79 1.96 -26.22
C ARG A 218 9.94 2.28 -27.17
N ASP A 219 11.16 1.88 -26.81
CA ASP A 219 12.35 2.10 -27.64
C ASP A 219 12.25 1.32 -28.99
N ASP A 220 11.65 0.12 -28.99
CA ASP A 220 11.45 -0.66 -30.22
C ASP A 220 10.40 -0.04 -31.17
N ASN A 221 9.48 0.79 -30.65
CA ASN A 221 8.45 1.47 -31.45
C ASN A 221 8.87 2.85 -31.99
N GLU A 222 9.93 3.45 -31.45
CA GLU A 222 10.46 4.74 -31.93
C GLU A 222 11.54 4.59 -33.02
N ASN A 223 12.03 3.37 -33.24
CA ASN A 223 13.07 3.06 -34.24
C ASN A 223 12.55 2.28 -35.48
N ASN A 224 11.24 2.18 -35.65
CA ASN A 224 10.58 1.71 -36.87
C ASN A 224 9.71 2.83 -37.44
#